data_74e0bf761d1e52a1d74223dbba08675f
#
_entry.id   74e0bf761d1e52a1d74223dbba08675f
#
_cell.length_a   1.000
_cell.length_b   1.000
_cell.length_c   1.000
_cell.angle_alpha   90.00
_cell.angle_beta   90.00
_cell.angle_gamma   90.00
#
_symmetry.space_group_name_H-M   'P 1'
#
loop_
_entity.id
_entity.type
_entity.pdbx_description
1 polymer ?
#
loop_
_entity_poly.entity_id
_entity_poly.type
_entity_poly.pdbx_seq_one_letter_code
_entity_poly.pdbx_strand_id
1 'polypeptide(L)'
;MDVFPEELPGLPPDREVEFVIDVLPGTAPISVTPYRMAPAELRELKSQLQELLDKGFIRPSMSPWGAPVLFVKKKDGSLRLCIDYRQLNKVTIKNKYPLPRIDDLFDQLKDATVFSKIDLRSGYYQLKVKECDVPKTAFRTRYGHYEFLVMPFGLTNAPAAFMDLMNRIFQSYLDRFVVVFIDDILIYSKTESEHAQHLRIVLQILREK
;
A
#
# COMPACT_ATOMS: atom_id res chain seq x y z
N MET A 1 -8.00 -11.31 -18.50
CA MET A 1 -7.74 -11.27 -17.04
C MET A 1 -8.91 -10.57 -16.39
N ASP A 2 -9.37 -11.07 -15.27
CA ASP A 2 -10.41 -10.42 -14.46
C ASP A 2 -9.82 -9.16 -13.82
N VAL A 3 -10.61 -8.07 -13.77
CA VAL A 3 -10.18 -6.80 -13.14
C VAL A 3 -10.15 -6.94 -11.61
N PHE A 4 -10.91 -7.88 -11.07
CA PHE A 4 -11.01 -8.17 -9.64
C PHE A 4 -10.63 -9.63 -9.35
N PRO A 5 -9.33 -9.98 -9.43
CA PRO A 5 -8.90 -11.33 -9.08
C PRO A 5 -9.13 -11.58 -7.58
N GLU A 6 -9.46 -12.82 -7.22
CA GLU A 6 -9.61 -13.20 -5.81
C GLU A 6 -8.31 -13.05 -5.04
N GLU A 7 -7.17 -13.28 -5.69
CA GLU A 7 -5.83 -13.11 -5.12
C GLU A 7 -4.92 -12.31 -6.06
N LEU A 8 -3.98 -11.57 -5.48
CA LEU A 8 -2.94 -10.89 -6.24
C LEU A 8 -2.00 -11.94 -6.87
N PRO A 9 -1.69 -11.81 -8.17
CA PRO A 9 -0.93 -12.83 -8.93
C PRO A 9 0.56 -12.89 -8.59
N GLY A 10 1.04 -12.17 -7.58
CA GLY A 10 2.44 -12.07 -7.19
C GLY A 10 2.99 -10.64 -7.29
N LEU A 11 4.28 -10.49 -7.61
CA LEU A 11 4.92 -9.18 -7.71
C LEU A 11 4.25 -8.31 -8.77
N PRO A 12 4.05 -7.00 -8.48
CA PRO A 12 3.53 -6.06 -9.45
C PRO A 12 4.50 -5.88 -10.63
N PRO A 13 4.00 -5.45 -11.80
CA PRO A 13 4.85 -5.12 -12.93
C PRO A 13 5.81 -3.97 -12.60
N ASP A 14 6.88 -3.84 -13.39
CA ASP A 14 7.76 -2.69 -13.30
C ASP A 14 6.98 -1.43 -13.73
N ARG A 15 7.08 -0.39 -12.92
CA ARG A 15 6.42 0.90 -13.15
C ARG A 15 7.46 2.02 -13.14
N GLU A 16 7.12 3.16 -13.73
CA GLU A 16 7.97 4.36 -13.71
C GLU A 16 8.16 4.93 -12.29
N VAL A 17 7.23 4.61 -11.39
CA VAL A 17 7.26 5.04 -10.00
C VAL A 17 7.65 3.87 -9.12
N GLU A 18 8.71 4.05 -8.32
CA GLU A 18 9.13 3.13 -7.28
C GLU A 18 8.99 3.82 -5.91
N PHE A 19 8.77 3.03 -4.88
CA PHE A 19 8.74 3.55 -3.52
C PHE A 19 10.15 3.77 -2.97
N VAL A 20 10.43 5.00 -2.55
CA VAL A 20 11.73 5.44 -2.03
C VAL A 20 11.64 5.72 -0.53
N ILE A 21 12.67 5.32 0.22
CA ILE A 21 12.80 5.58 1.65
C ILE A 21 14.04 6.44 1.89
N ASP A 22 13.86 7.75 1.82
CA ASP A 22 14.92 8.70 2.14
C ASP A 22 15.04 8.87 3.66
N VAL A 23 16.23 8.65 4.19
CA VAL A 23 16.51 8.84 5.62
C VAL A 23 17.41 10.06 5.82
N LEU A 24 17.35 10.65 7.02
CA LEU A 24 18.22 11.77 7.40
C LEU A 24 19.69 11.38 7.20
N PRO A 25 20.52 12.28 6.64
CA PRO A 25 21.94 12.02 6.46
C PRO A 25 22.64 11.62 7.77
N GLY A 26 23.54 10.64 7.68
CA GLY A 26 24.25 10.11 8.84
C GLY A 26 23.45 9.15 9.73
N THR A 27 22.24 8.77 9.32
CA THR A 27 21.43 7.80 10.05
C THR A 27 22.07 6.40 9.98
N ALA A 28 22.42 5.85 11.16
CA ALA A 28 22.82 4.45 11.26
C ALA A 28 21.59 3.53 11.13
N PRO A 29 21.77 2.29 10.62
CA PRO A 29 20.71 1.31 10.57
C PRO A 29 20.10 1.05 11.95
N ILE A 30 18.77 1.00 12.00
CA ILE A 30 18.01 0.77 13.24
C ILE A 30 17.51 -0.68 13.24
N SER A 31 17.83 -1.42 14.30
CA SER A 31 17.35 -2.79 14.50
C SER A 31 16.77 -2.92 15.91
N VAL A 32 15.51 -3.38 15.99
CA VAL A 32 14.79 -3.56 17.25
C VAL A 32 14.54 -5.04 17.50
N THR A 33 14.66 -5.44 18.75
CA THR A 33 14.40 -6.83 19.15
C THR A 33 12.94 -7.21 18.88
N PRO A 34 12.66 -8.43 18.36
CA PRO A 34 11.30 -8.91 18.18
C PRO A 34 10.49 -8.91 19.47
N TYR A 35 9.21 -8.58 19.36
CA TYR A 35 8.28 -8.64 20.49
C TYR A 35 7.99 -10.09 20.87
N ARG A 36 7.70 -10.31 22.17
CA ARG A 36 7.19 -11.59 22.65
C ARG A 36 5.78 -11.81 22.12
N MET A 37 5.52 -12.99 21.58
CA MET A 37 4.24 -13.39 21.00
C MET A 37 3.65 -14.59 21.71
N ALA A 38 2.33 -14.63 21.81
CA ALA A 38 1.58 -15.78 22.30
C ALA A 38 1.63 -16.94 21.28
N PRO A 39 1.41 -18.21 21.71
CA PRO A 39 1.43 -19.35 20.80
C PRO A 39 0.45 -19.24 19.61
N ALA A 40 -0.71 -18.59 19.82
CA ALA A 40 -1.68 -18.32 18.75
C ALA A 40 -1.12 -17.35 17.72
N GLU A 41 -0.50 -16.25 18.16
CA GLU A 41 0.14 -15.26 17.29
C GLU A 41 1.32 -15.87 16.51
N LEU A 42 2.08 -16.78 17.13
CA LEU A 42 3.18 -17.47 16.45
C LEU A 42 2.70 -18.38 15.32
N ARG A 43 1.56 -19.06 15.49
CA ARG A 43 0.96 -19.87 14.42
C ARG A 43 0.52 -18.98 13.25
N GLU A 44 -0.16 -17.90 13.56
CA GLU A 44 -0.62 -16.94 12.57
C GLU A 44 0.55 -16.26 11.86
N LEU A 45 1.61 -15.91 12.59
CA LEU A 45 2.83 -15.35 11.99
C LEU A 45 3.43 -16.29 10.95
N LYS A 46 3.52 -17.60 11.25
CA LYS A 46 4.06 -18.58 10.32
C LYS A 46 3.21 -18.67 9.04
N SER A 47 1.88 -18.64 9.19
CA SER A 47 0.95 -18.70 8.06
C SER A 47 1.08 -17.45 7.17
N GLN A 48 1.02 -16.24 7.75
CA GLN A 48 1.11 -14.99 6.99
C GLN A 48 2.50 -14.73 6.40
N LEU A 49 3.58 -15.19 7.07
CA LEU A 49 4.93 -15.15 6.49
C LEU A 49 5.04 -16.04 5.26
N GLN A 50 4.48 -17.25 5.32
CA GLN A 50 4.50 -18.18 4.17
C GLN A 50 3.72 -17.59 3.00
N GLU A 51 2.55 -17.01 3.25
CA GLU A 51 1.76 -16.32 2.22
C GLU A 51 2.53 -15.20 1.53
N LEU A 52 3.24 -14.36 2.31
CA LEU A 52 4.06 -13.28 1.75
C LEU A 52 5.26 -13.80 0.94
N LEU A 53 5.88 -14.89 1.37
CA LEU A 53 6.97 -15.57 0.65
C LEU A 53 6.47 -16.20 -0.66
N ASP A 54 5.34 -16.90 -0.62
CA ASP A 54 4.75 -17.58 -1.79
C ASP A 54 4.32 -16.57 -2.87
N LYS A 55 3.85 -15.37 -2.45
CA LYS A 55 3.55 -14.25 -3.35
C LYS A 55 4.81 -13.50 -3.82
N GLY A 56 5.97 -13.80 -3.28
CA GLY A 56 7.23 -13.11 -3.59
C GLY A 56 7.30 -11.67 -3.08
N PHE A 57 6.42 -11.27 -2.16
CA PHE A 57 6.40 -9.91 -1.61
C PHE A 57 7.56 -9.64 -0.64
N ILE A 58 8.09 -10.69 -0.04
CA ILE A 58 9.24 -10.64 0.87
C ILE A 58 10.30 -11.66 0.44
N ARG A 59 11.55 -11.39 0.87
CA ARG A 59 12.66 -12.35 0.74
C ARG A 59 13.46 -12.42 2.05
N PRO A 60 14.27 -13.49 2.29
CA PRO A 60 15.23 -13.51 3.38
C PRO A 60 16.20 -12.33 3.29
N SER A 61 16.58 -11.76 4.44
CA SER A 61 17.39 -10.54 4.51
C SER A 61 18.65 -10.73 5.35
N MET A 62 19.73 -10.06 4.92
CA MET A 62 20.96 -9.86 5.67
C MET A 62 21.14 -8.39 6.09
N SER A 63 20.08 -7.60 6.01
CA SER A 63 20.11 -6.18 6.27
C SER A 63 20.51 -5.87 7.73
N PRO A 64 21.27 -4.78 7.96
CA PRO A 64 21.50 -4.27 9.32
C PRO A 64 20.25 -3.60 9.94
N TRP A 65 19.23 -3.32 9.13
CA TRP A 65 17.95 -2.82 9.60
C TRP A 65 17.08 -3.97 10.13
N GLY A 66 16.12 -3.67 11.00
CA GLY A 66 15.22 -4.71 11.48
C GLY A 66 14.11 -4.15 12.36
N ALA A 67 12.90 -4.02 11.80
CA ALA A 67 11.72 -3.65 12.56
C ALA A 67 11.11 -4.88 13.26
N PRO A 68 10.50 -4.75 14.44
CA PRO A 68 9.76 -5.82 15.08
C PRO A 68 8.38 -5.97 14.45
N VAL A 69 7.79 -7.13 14.66
CA VAL A 69 6.47 -7.50 14.16
C VAL A 69 5.47 -7.53 15.30
N LEU A 70 4.24 -7.10 15.05
CA LEU A 70 3.12 -7.18 15.98
C LEU A 70 1.82 -7.57 15.24
N PHE A 71 0.82 -7.99 15.99
CA PHE A 71 -0.51 -8.27 15.46
C PHE A 71 -1.52 -7.22 15.89
N VAL A 72 -2.39 -6.86 14.97
CA VAL A 72 -3.57 -6.04 15.23
C VAL A 72 -4.81 -6.89 14.99
N LYS A 73 -5.70 -6.90 15.97
CA LYS A 73 -6.98 -7.60 15.87
C LYS A 73 -7.95 -6.78 15.04
N LYS A 74 -8.49 -7.38 13.98
CA LYS A 74 -9.54 -6.78 13.16
C LYS A 74 -10.91 -6.86 13.87
N LYS A 75 -11.91 -6.16 13.32
CA LYS A 75 -13.29 -6.18 13.84
C LYS A 75 -13.91 -7.58 13.80
N ASP A 76 -13.55 -8.38 12.82
CA ASP A 76 -13.98 -9.78 12.65
C ASP A 76 -13.26 -10.78 13.57
N GLY A 77 -12.32 -10.29 14.38
CA GLY A 77 -11.51 -11.10 15.29
C GLY A 77 -10.24 -11.71 14.68
N SER A 78 -10.04 -11.64 13.38
CA SER A 78 -8.82 -12.09 12.73
C SER A 78 -7.61 -11.22 13.10
N LEU A 79 -6.42 -11.79 13.01
CA LEU A 79 -5.15 -11.11 13.30
C LEU A 79 -4.50 -10.63 12.00
N ARG A 80 -4.13 -9.37 11.96
CA ARG A 80 -3.36 -8.77 10.86
C ARG A 80 -1.93 -8.55 11.27
N LEU A 81 -1.00 -9.13 10.51
CA LEU A 81 0.44 -8.89 10.66
C LEU A 81 0.75 -7.42 10.36
N CYS A 82 1.44 -6.75 11.27
CA CYS A 82 1.90 -5.39 11.11
C CYS A 82 3.40 -5.31 11.45
N ILE A 83 4.15 -4.58 10.64
CA ILE A 83 5.55 -4.30 10.90
C ILE A 83 5.63 -2.94 11.61
N ASP A 84 6.35 -2.89 12.71
CA ASP A 84 6.49 -1.66 13.50
C ASP A 84 7.60 -0.77 12.94
N TYR A 85 7.29 0.00 11.93
CA TYR A 85 8.21 0.96 11.32
C TYR A 85 8.33 2.29 12.05
N ARG A 86 7.77 2.45 13.28
CA ARG A 86 7.80 3.74 14.00
C ARG A 86 9.21 4.31 14.15
N GLN A 87 10.23 3.49 14.37
CA GLN A 87 11.62 3.97 14.49
C GLN A 87 12.19 4.41 13.14
N LEU A 88 11.95 3.64 12.08
CA LEU A 88 12.33 4.05 10.71
C LEU A 88 11.60 5.34 10.31
N ASN A 89 10.30 5.43 10.58
CA ASN A 89 9.49 6.61 10.27
C ASN A 89 9.98 7.90 10.95
N LYS A 90 10.59 7.80 12.14
CA LYS A 90 11.17 8.98 12.84
C LYS A 90 12.36 9.57 12.10
N VAL A 91 13.14 8.73 11.41
CA VAL A 91 14.35 9.15 10.67
C VAL A 91 14.11 9.29 9.17
N THR A 92 12.93 8.92 8.69
CA THR A 92 12.55 9.10 7.28
C THR A 92 12.19 10.55 7.00
N ILE A 93 12.75 11.10 5.93
CA ILE A 93 12.39 12.42 5.41
C ILE A 93 10.94 12.35 4.90
N LYS A 94 10.05 13.14 5.52
CA LYS A 94 8.63 13.13 5.19
C LYS A 94 8.38 13.76 3.83
N ASN A 95 7.70 13.03 2.97
CA ASN A 95 7.18 13.53 1.70
C ASN A 95 6.14 14.64 1.96
N LYS A 96 6.15 15.67 1.13
CA LYS A 96 5.21 16.80 1.18
C LYS A 96 4.19 16.74 0.05
N TYR A 97 3.94 15.56 -0.51
CA TYR A 97 2.93 15.41 -1.55
C TYR A 97 1.57 15.91 -1.02
N PRO A 98 0.89 16.78 -1.77
CA PRO A 98 -0.37 17.35 -1.33
C PRO A 98 -1.46 16.28 -1.34
N LEU A 99 -1.87 15.84 -0.15
CA LEU A 99 -3.07 15.01 -0.03
C LEU A 99 -4.29 15.93 -0.19
N PRO A 100 -5.29 15.53 -0.99
CA PRO A 100 -6.50 16.33 -1.18
C PRO A 100 -7.23 16.52 0.15
N ARG A 101 -7.81 17.70 0.34
CA ARG A 101 -8.64 17.98 1.51
C ARG A 101 -10.03 17.36 1.30
N ILE A 102 -10.63 16.90 2.38
CA ILE A 102 -11.96 16.28 2.33
C ILE A 102 -12.98 17.27 1.75
N ASP A 103 -12.91 18.56 2.12
CA ASP A 103 -13.81 19.61 1.63
C ASP A 103 -13.68 19.77 0.11
N ASP A 104 -12.45 19.78 -0.43
CA ASP A 104 -12.19 19.88 -1.87
C ASP A 104 -12.78 18.67 -2.63
N LEU A 105 -12.73 17.47 -2.03
CA LEU A 105 -13.31 16.26 -2.61
C LEU A 105 -14.85 16.32 -2.65
N PHE A 106 -15.50 16.88 -1.62
CA PHE A 106 -16.95 17.07 -1.59
C PHE A 106 -17.40 18.10 -2.64
N ASP A 107 -16.65 19.17 -2.84
CA ASP A 107 -16.99 20.20 -3.85
C ASP A 107 -16.99 19.62 -5.27
N GLN A 108 -16.12 18.65 -5.56
CA GLN A 108 -16.08 17.94 -6.84
C GLN A 108 -17.32 17.08 -7.09
N LEU A 109 -17.98 16.59 -6.04
CA LEU A 109 -19.17 15.73 -6.14
C LEU A 109 -20.47 16.51 -6.35
N LYS A 110 -20.39 17.85 -6.43
CA LYS A 110 -21.56 18.69 -6.63
C LYS A 110 -22.33 18.31 -7.90
N ASP A 111 -23.64 18.23 -7.78
CA ASP A 111 -24.58 17.85 -8.86
C ASP A 111 -24.48 16.37 -9.32
N ALA A 112 -23.66 15.53 -8.70
CA ALA A 112 -23.64 14.10 -8.97
C ALA A 112 -24.75 13.38 -8.20
N THR A 113 -25.38 12.41 -8.85
CA THR A 113 -26.48 11.60 -8.26
C THR A 113 -26.20 10.12 -8.22
N VAL A 114 -25.23 9.64 -9.03
CA VAL A 114 -24.84 8.24 -9.12
C VAL A 114 -23.39 8.07 -8.74
N PHE A 115 -23.11 7.13 -7.84
CA PHE A 115 -21.77 6.91 -7.29
C PHE A 115 -21.39 5.44 -7.30
N SER A 116 -20.12 5.15 -7.57
CA SER A 116 -19.51 3.84 -7.33
C SER A 116 -18.17 4.01 -6.65
N LYS A 117 -17.93 3.19 -5.64
CA LYS A 117 -16.67 3.11 -4.93
C LYS A 117 -15.95 1.81 -5.27
N ILE A 118 -14.69 1.92 -5.67
CA ILE A 118 -13.78 0.78 -5.83
C ILE A 118 -12.71 0.91 -4.75
N ASP A 119 -12.55 -0.15 -3.96
CA ASP A 119 -11.51 -0.29 -2.95
C ASP A 119 -10.41 -1.19 -3.51
N LEU A 120 -9.19 -0.68 -3.62
CA LEU A 120 -8.06 -1.43 -4.15
C LEU A 120 -7.51 -2.38 -3.09
N ARG A 121 -7.80 -3.67 -3.24
CA ARG A 121 -7.32 -4.69 -2.32
C ARG A 121 -5.80 -4.74 -2.29
N SER A 122 -5.22 -4.52 -1.10
CA SER A 122 -3.75 -4.54 -0.90
C SER A 122 -3.01 -3.55 -1.81
N GLY A 123 -3.59 -2.36 -2.05
CA GLY A 123 -3.09 -1.36 -3.00
C GLY A 123 -1.60 -1.05 -2.86
N TYR A 124 -1.08 -0.96 -1.63
CA TYR A 124 0.33 -0.66 -1.39
C TYR A 124 1.29 -1.71 -1.96
N TYR A 125 0.91 -2.98 -1.98
CA TYR A 125 1.72 -4.05 -2.59
C TYR A 125 1.81 -3.95 -4.13
N GLN A 126 1.07 -3.04 -4.74
CA GLN A 126 1.14 -2.75 -6.17
C GLN A 126 2.35 -1.87 -6.56
N LEU A 127 3.12 -1.37 -5.60
CA LEU A 127 4.29 -0.54 -5.83
C LEU A 127 5.55 -1.27 -5.36
N LYS A 128 6.56 -1.39 -6.22
CA LYS A 128 7.87 -1.95 -5.84
C LYS A 128 8.65 -0.94 -4.99
N VAL A 129 9.41 -1.45 -4.05
CA VAL A 129 10.40 -0.66 -3.32
C VAL A 129 11.65 -0.57 -4.19
N LYS A 130 12.24 0.62 -4.28
CA LYS A 130 13.52 0.83 -4.95
C LYS A 130 14.59 -0.09 -4.36
N GLU A 131 15.33 -0.80 -5.19
CA GLU A 131 16.24 -1.88 -4.74
C GLU A 131 17.24 -1.42 -3.64
N CYS A 132 17.78 -0.20 -3.74
CA CYS A 132 18.66 0.35 -2.70
C CYS A 132 17.96 0.62 -1.36
N ASP A 133 16.64 0.68 -1.34
CA ASP A 133 15.81 0.95 -0.15
C ASP A 133 15.15 -0.31 0.42
N VAL A 134 15.13 -1.40 -0.34
CA VAL A 134 14.63 -2.71 0.12
C VAL A 134 15.23 -3.11 1.47
N PRO A 135 16.55 -2.99 1.73
CA PRO A 135 17.13 -3.35 3.03
C PRO A 135 16.55 -2.54 4.20
N LYS A 136 16.03 -1.32 3.99
CA LYS A 136 15.44 -0.49 5.05
C LYS A 136 14.07 -1.02 5.50
N THR A 137 13.39 -1.80 4.65
CA THR A 137 12.10 -2.43 4.98
C THR A 137 12.24 -3.68 5.84
N ALA A 138 13.46 -4.09 6.16
CA ALA A 138 13.73 -5.34 6.85
C ALA A 138 13.03 -5.43 8.21
N PHE A 139 12.51 -6.62 8.50
CA PHE A 139 11.84 -6.93 9.75
C PHE A 139 12.28 -8.29 10.32
N ARG A 140 12.22 -8.38 11.63
CA ARG A 140 12.73 -9.52 12.39
C ARG A 140 11.59 -10.27 13.06
N THR A 141 11.63 -11.58 12.91
CA THR A 141 10.70 -12.50 13.56
C THR A 141 11.46 -13.60 14.30
N ARG A 142 10.76 -14.42 15.05
CA ARG A 142 11.32 -15.65 15.63
C ARG A 142 11.79 -16.64 14.54
N TYR A 143 11.19 -16.59 13.35
CA TYR A 143 11.42 -17.55 12.27
C TYR A 143 12.46 -17.10 11.25
N GLY A 144 12.92 -15.87 11.34
CA GLY A 144 13.91 -15.32 10.43
C GLY A 144 13.85 -13.81 10.30
N HIS A 145 14.70 -13.32 9.42
CA HIS A 145 14.85 -11.93 9.04
C HIS A 145 14.48 -11.81 7.57
N TYR A 146 13.57 -10.90 7.26
CA TYR A 146 12.98 -10.72 5.92
C TYR A 146 12.95 -9.26 5.56
N GLU A 147 12.87 -8.97 4.25
CA GLU A 147 12.70 -7.61 3.72
C GLU A 147 11.64 -7.61 2.61
N PHE A 148 10.93 -6.48 2.45
CA PHE A 148 9.90 -6.33 1.44
C PHE A 148 10.47 -5.86 0.11
N LEU A 149 10.03 -6.50 -0.99
CA LEU A 149 10.27 -6.09 -2.37
C LEU A 149 9.19 -5.12 -2.88
N VAL A 150 8.04 -5.13 -2.21
CA VAL A 150 6.90 -4.25 -2.48
C VAL A 150 6.66 -3.31 -1.29
N MET A 151 6.01 -2.19 -1.52
CA MET A 151 5.75 -1.19 -0.50
C MET A 151 4.85 -1.72 0.61
N PRO A 152 5.36 -1.94 1.85
CA PRO A 152 4.56 -2.46 2.93
C PRO A 152 3.71 -1.36 3.59
N PHE A 153 2.68 -1.79 4.32
CA PHE A 153 1.93 -0.92 5.21
C PHE A 153 2.78 -0.42 6.38
N GLY A 154 2.47 0.76 6.88
CA GLY A 154 3.08 1.34 8.09
C GLY A 154 4.27 2.27 7.83
N LEU A 155 4.72 2.43 6.60
CA LEU A 155 5.73 3.42 6.22
C LEU A 155 5.11 4.81 6.04
N THR A 156 5.79 5.85 6.57
CA THR A 156 5.23 7.22 6.64
C THR A 156 4.92 7.83 5.28
N ASN A 157 5.70 7.52 4.25
CA ASN A 157 5.54 8.09 2.91
C ASN A 157 4.70 7.20 1.96
N ALA A 158 4.23 6.04 2.41
CA ALA A 158 3.46 5.12 1.58
C ALA A 158 2.16 5.74 1.04
N PRO A 159 1.34 6.45 1.84
CA PRO A 159 0.15 7.12 1.32
C PRO A 159 0.47 8.13 0.22
N ALA A 160 1.53 8.92 0.39
CA ALA A 160 1.94 9.94 -0.58
C ALA A 160 2.42 9.33 -1.91
N ALA A 161 3.23 8.27 -1.84
CA ALA A 161 3.72 7.57 -3.04
C ALA A 161 2.59 6.89 -3.79
N PHE A 162 1.63 6.31 -3.07
CA PHE A 162 0.47 5.67 -3.69
C PHE A 162 -0.47 6.70 -4.33
N MET A 163 -0.70 7.84 -3.68
CA MET A 163 -1.46 8.96 -4.26
C MET A 163 -0.80 9.49 -5.54
N ASP A 164 0.54 9.63 -5.57
CA ASP A 164 1.25 10.04 -6.80
C ASP A 164 1.01 9.04 -7.94
N LEU A 165 1.13 7.74 -7.67
CA LEU A 165 0.83 6.69 -8.63
C LEU A 165 -0.61 6.80 -9.17
N MET A 166 -1.57 6.89 -8.28
CA MET A 166 -3.00 6.93 -8.65
C MET A 166 -3.36 8.21 -9.41
N ASN A 167 -2.81 9.35 -9.01
CA ASN A 167 -3.02 10.61 -9.71
C ASN A 167 -2.43 10.57 -11.12
N ARG A 168 -1.30 9.93 -11.35
CA ARG A 168 -0.73 9.72 -12.70
C ARG A 168 -1.62 8.82 -13.55
N ILE A 169 -2.11 7.72 -12.97
CA ILE A 169 -2.99 6.76 -13.67
C ILE A 169 -4.29 7.42 -14.11
N PHE A 170 -4.90 8.22 -13.24
CA PHE A 170 -6.20 8.85 -13.48
C PHE A 170 -6.14 10.32 -13.90
N GLN A 171 -4.95 10.88 -14.20
CA GLN A 171 -4.73 12.30 -14.46
C GLN A 171 -5.74 12.92 -15.46
N SER A 172 -6.10 12.20 -16.52
CA SER A 172 -7.04 12.68 -17.54
C SER A 172 -8.52 12.70 -17.08
N TYR A 173 -8.83 12.09 -15.95
CA TYR A 173 -10.19 11.86 -15.46
C TYR A 173 -10.46 12.46 -14.08
N LEU A 174 -9.41 12.90 -13.38
CA LEU A 174 -9.53 13.65 -12.14
C LEU A 174 -10.34 14.92 -12.39
N ASP A 175 -11.10 15.37 -11.40
CA ASP A 175 -11.99 16.54 -11.43
C ASP A 175 -13.12 16.49 -12.49
N ARG A 176 -13.27 15.35 -13.19
CA ARG A 176 -14.32 15.15 -14.20
C ARG A 176 -15.37 14.15 -13.75
N PHE A 177 -14.96 12.95 -13.35
CA PHE A 177 -15.83 11.89 -12.86
C PHE A 177 -15.11 10.89 -11.95
N VAL A 178 -13.83 11.10 -11.64
CA VAL A 178 -13.02 10.26 -10.75
C VAL A 178 -12.42 11.10 -9.64
N VAL A 179 -12.57 10.61 -8.42
CA VAL A 179 -11.84 11.09 -7.25
C VAL A 179 -11.04 9.91 -6.72
N VAL A 180 -9.78 10.15 -6.39
CA VAL A 180 -8.89 9.17 -5.77
C VAL A 180 -8.50 9.64 -4.38
N PHE A 181 -8.62 8.74 -3.40
CA PHE A 181 -8.12 8.99 -2.07
C PHE A 181 -7.46 7.71 -1.51
N ILE A 182 -6.14 7.67 -1.58
CA ILE A 182 -5.32 6.51 -1.20
C ILE A 182 -5.80 5.26 -1.97
N ASP A 183 -6.35 4.26 -1.29
CA ASP A 183 -6.78 2.98 -1.86
C ASP A 183 -8.19 3.05 -2.47
N ASP A 184 -8.90 4.16 -2.27
CA ASP A 184 -10.27 4.35 -2.70
C ASP A 184 -10.36 5.13 -4.02
N ILE A 185 -11.10 4.59 -4.99
CA ILE A 185 -11.47 5.27 -6.23
C ILE A 185 -12.97 5.49 -6.18
N LEU A 186 -13.40 6.74 -6.19
CA LEU A 186 -14.80 7.12 -6.27
C LEU A 186 -15.12 7.60 -7.69
N ILE A 187 -16.08 6.96 -8.33
CA ILE A 187 -16.61 7.36 -9.63
C ILE A 187 -17.96 8.01 -9.38
N TYR A 188 -18.16 9.18 -9.99
CA TYR A 188 -19.40 9.96 -9.84
C TYR A 188 -19.94 10.44 -11.18
N SER A 189 -21.26 10.59 -11.30
CA SER A 189 -21.93 10.95 -12.54
C SER A 189 -23.29 11.60 -12.27
N LYS A 190 -23.83 12.32 -13.26
CA LYS A 190 -25.16 12.92 -13.16
C LYS A 190 -26.27 11.94 -13.52
N THR A 191 -26.00 10.97 -14.40
CA THR A 191 -26.98 10.00 -14.88
C THR A 191 -26.41 8.58 -14.86
N GLU A 192 -27.28 7.58 -14.79
CA GLU A 192 -26.88 6.16 -14.85
C GLU A 192 -26.20 5.79 -16.17
N SER A 193 -26.64 6.37 -17.27
CA SER A 193 -26.04 6.11 -18.62
C SER A 193 -24.61 6.61 -18.70
N GLU A 194 -24.34 7.82 -18.22
CA GLU A 194 -22.98 8.36 -18.09
C GLU A 194 -22.16 7.52 -17.13
N HIS A 195 -22.75 7.09 -16.00
CA HIS A 195 -22.07 6.30 -14.99
C HIS A 195 -21.58 4.97 -15.53
N ALA A 196 -22.40 4.28 -16.34
CA ALA A 196 -22.00 3.04 -17.00
C ALA A 196 -20.79 3.23 -17.94
N GLN A 197 -20.69 4.39 -18.61
CA GLN A 197 -19.54 4.71 -19.46
C GLN A 197 -18.29 5.03 -18.61
N HIS A 198 -18.43 5.83 -17.56
CA HIS A 198 -17.35 6.17 -16.64
C HIS A 198 -16.76 4.93 -15.97
N LEU A 199 -17.61 4.01 -15.50
CA LEU A 199 -17.18 2.74 -14.93
C LEU A 199 -16.37 1.91 -15.93
N ARG A 200 -16.82 1.80 -17.19
CA ARG A 200 -16.07 1.07 -18.22
C ARG A 200 -14.67 1.64 -18.42
N ILE A 201 -14.55 2.96 -18.48
CA ILE A 201 -13.25 3.63 -18.62
C ILE A 201 -12.35 3.30 -17.45
N VAL A 202 -12.84 3.45 -16.20
CA VAL A 202 -12.06 3.17 -14.99
C VAL A 202 -11.63 1.70 -14.93
N LEU A 203 -12.53 0.76 -15.22
CA LEU A 203 -12.23 -0.67 -15.22
C LEU A 203 -11.23 -1.05 -16.32
N GLN A 204 -11.30 -0.41 -17.49
CA GLN A 204 -10.32 -0.61 -18.55
C GLN A 204 -8.93 -0.12 -18.10
N ILE A 205 -8.83 1.06 -17.52
CA ILE A 205 -7.57 1.60 -16.99
C ILE A 205 -6.96 0.66 -15.95
N LEU A 206 -7.77 0.18 -14.99
CA LEU A 206 -7.31 -0.76 -13.96
C LEU A 206 -6.87 -2.11 -14.53
N ARG A 207 -7.42 -2.51 -15.67
CA ARG A 207 -7.02 -3.74 -16.36
C ARG A 207 -5.69 -3.60 -17.13
N GLU A 208 -5.39 -2.39 -17.62
CA GLU A 208 -4.21 -2.10 -18.44
C GLU A 208 -2.99 -1.75 -17.57
N LYS A 209 -3.21 -1.35 -16.34
CA LYS A 209 -2.17 -0.89 -15.39
C LYS A 209 -1.94 -1.88 -14.26
#